data_860e3dbb5237b18a52011b9cd16471cd
#
_entry.id   860e3dbb5237b18a52011b9cd16471cd
#
_cell.length_a   1.000
_cell.length_b   1.000
_cell.length_c   1.000
_cell.angle_alpha   90.00
_cell.angle_beta   90.00
_cell.angle_gamma   90.00
#
_symmetry.space_group_name_H-M   'P 1'
#
loop_
_entity.id
_entity.type
_entity.pdbx_description
1 polymer ?
#
loop_
_entity_poly.entity_id
_entity_poly.type
_entity_poly.pdbx_seq_one_letter_code
_entity_poly.pdbx_strand_id
1 'polypeptide(L)'
;MSESTERPSTERPSTTVLLLGSGDTGPELALAFERLGVAAVRVDECADADAMTALLDEHQPDYVVAVSHEVSPAVLIAAAERESVEVFPTPRATRLGADREGLRKLAGDELGLPTVPFWFASSAEELAAVADHAGFPLVVTPLFGAVTDGQSVVTRSDDVDAAWELAAAALPTPPNRVMAETVVEVDEEVTLLTVRTTEPSGPAVQFCEPIGHRWAGAKRPGESDAWADGQPLETWQPQRLSLAALDAARSIAARIVHSLGGRGVFAVELLVHGDEVYFTTVDAQPSAVGLVTLRSQRLSQYELHARAILGLSLDTIMISPAAARTGARRDVPAGALKEALEVPESDVRQLATTSAAIATAPDVVRARDRAHRVSAVVHGHGS
;
A
#
# COMPACT_ATOMS: atom_id res chain seq x y z
N MET A 1 62.10 -14.02 -19.08
CA MET A 1 61.27 -13.12 -18.28
C MET A 1 60.13 -12.69 -19.17
N SER A 2 58.97 -13.31 -18.97
CA SER A 2 57.79 -13.03 -19.77
C SER A 2 56.81 -12.33 -18.81
N GLU A 3 56.61 -11.00 -19.01
CA GLU A 3 55.60 -10.22 -18.29
C GLU A 3 54.25 -10.64 -18.77
N SER A 4 53.48 -11.34 -17.94
CA SER A 4 52.04 -11.52 -18.10
C SER A 4 51.35 -10.20 -17.77
N THR A 5 50.92 -9.46 -18.79
CA THR A 5 50.02 -8.35 -18.64
C THR A 5 48.63 -8.91 -18.32
N GLU A 6 48.26 -8.97 -17.04
CA GLU A 6 46.87 -9.19 -16.64
C GLU A 6 46.03 -8.00 -17.15
N ARG A 7 45.12 -8.31 -18.06
CA ARG A 7 44.07 -7.37 -18.44
C ARG A 7 43.16 -7.16 -17.22
N PRO A 8 42.83 -5.93 -16.84
CA PRO A 8 41.83 -5.74 -15.81
C PRO A 8 40.53 -6.39 -16.23
N SER A 9 40.01 -7.27 -15.39
CA SER A 9 38.66 -7.79 -15.51
C SER A 9 37.71 -6.60 -15.47
N THR A 10 37.03 -6.32 -16.57
CA THR A 10 35.87 -5.45 -16.57
C THR A 10 34.78 -6.20 -15.81
N GLU A 11 34.76 -6.04 -14.48
CA GLU A 11 33.58 -6.40 -13.69
C GLU A 11 32.39 -5.68 -14.32
N ARG A 12 31.32 -6.43 -14.65
CA ARG A 12 30.02 -5.82 -14.97
C ARG A 12 29.66 -4.93 -13.82
N PRO A 13 29.22 -3.69 -14.07
CA PRO A 13 28.72 -2.85 -12.99
C PRO A 13 27.65 -3.65 -12.23
N SER A 14 27.69 -3.59 -10.91
CA SER A 14 26.66 -4.20 -10.04
C SER A 14 25.30 -3.64 -10.44
N THR A 15 24.28 -4.51 -10.53
CA THR A 15 22.89 -4.09 -10.77
C THR A 15 22.52 -2.94 -9.83
N THR A 16 21.94 -1.89 -10.39
CA THR A 16 21.60 -0.67 -9.65
C THR A 16 20.08 -0.42 -9.70
N VAL A 17 19.51 -0.12 -8.55
CA VAL A 17 18.12 0.33 -8.42
C VAL A 17 18.08 1.78 -7.94
N LEU A 18 17.28 2.60 -8.60
CA LEU A 18 16.95 3.96 -8.19
C LEU A 18 15.60 3.95 -7.49
N LEU A 19 15.58 4.27 -6.19
CA LEU A 19 14.39 4.35 -5.36
C LEU A 19 13.93 5.81 -5.30
N LEU A 20 12.72 6.09 -5.80
CA LEU A 20 12.17 7.44 -5.91
C LEU A 20 11.08 7.69 -4.86
N GLY A 21 11.20 8.79 -4.16
CA GLY A 21 10.23 9.28 -3.19
C GLY A 21 10.71 9.17 -1.75
N SER A 22 10.11 9.99 -0.90
CA SER A 22 10.31 10.02 0.54
C SER A 22 9.39 9.05 1.27
N GLY A 23 9.58 8.91 2.57
CA GLY A 23 8.68 8.15 3.44
C GLY A 23 9.25 6.83 3.96
N ASP A 24 8.37 6.03 4.53
CA ASP A 24 8.73 4.87 5.36
C ASP A 24 9.20 3.65 4.56
N THR A 25 8.78 3.53 3.31
CA THR A 25 9.07 2.35 2.46
C THR A 25 10.51 2.34 1.94
N GLY A 26 11.04 3.50 1.57
CA GLY A 26 12.35 3.62 0.91
C GLY A 26 13.51 2.96 1.66
N PRO A 27 13.72 3.24 2.96
CA PRO A 27 14.82 2.64 3.73
C PRO A 27 14.75 1.11 3.83
N GLU A 28 13.58 0.56 4.11
CA GLU A 28 13.39 -0.89 4.24
C GLU A 28 13.57 -1.60 2.88
N LEU A 29 13.12 -0.97 1.80
CA LEU A 29 13.27 -1.51 0.45
C LEU A 29 14.72 -1.43 -0.04
N ALA A 30 15.44 -0.33 0.25
CA ALA A 30 16.87 -0.21 -0.03
C ALA A 30 17.66 -1.36 0.64
N LEU A 31 17.40 -1.60 1.93
CA LEU A 31 18.01 -2.71 2.66
C LEU A 31 17.69 -4.08 2.05
N ALA A 32 16.47 -4.26 1.52
CA ALA A 32 16.08 -5.51 0.87
C ALA A 32 16.87 -5.74 -0.44
N PHE A 33 17.08 -4.71 -1.25
CA PHE A 33 17.91 -4.79 -2.45
C PHE A 33 19.39 -5.00 -2.13
N GLU A 34 19.95 -4.26 -1.17
CA GLU A 34 21.34 -4.36 -0.75
C GLU A 34 21.71 -5.76 -0.23
N ARG A 35 20.81 -6.40 0.51
CA ARG A 35 20.96 -7.79 0.95
C ARG A 35 21.04 -8.81 -0.21
N LEU A 36 20.54 -8.44 -1.37
CA LEU A 36 20.62 -9.24 -2.60
C LEU A 36 21.83 -8.84 -3.48
N GLY A 37 22.70 -7.95 -2.99
CA GLY A 37 23.89 -7.50 -3.71
C GLY A 37 23.60 -6.44 -4.79
N VAL A 38 22.43 -5.78 -4.75
CA VAL A 38 22.02 -4.72 -5.67
C VAL A 38 22.35 -3.37 -5.05
N ALA A 39 22.97 -2.48 -5.80
CA ALA A 39 23.24 -1.11 -5.33
C ALA A 39 21.93 -0.32 -5.30
N ALA A 40 21.54 0.21 -4.16
CA ALA A 40 20.31 0.99 -3.99
C ALA A 40 20.65 2.49 -3.82
N VAL A 41 20.20 3.29 -4.78
CA VAL A 41 20.31 4.75 -4.73
C VAL A 41 18.96 5.33 -4.37
N ARG A 42 18.88 6.09 -3.29
CA ARG A 42 17.64 6.74 -2.85
C ARG A 42 17.64 8.21 -3.23
N VAL A 43 16.51 8.64 -3.83
CA VAL A 43 16.26 10.02 -4.21
C VAL A 43 14.88 10.41 -3.65
N ASP A 44 14.89 11.28 -2.65
CA ASP A 44 13.67 11.65 -1.93
C ASP A 44 12.72 12.50 -2.80
N GLU A 45 13.26 13.34 -3.69
CA GLU A 45 12.48 14.21 -4.57
C GLU A 45 12.97 14.11 -6.02
N CYS A 46 12.03 13.96 -6.93
CA CYS A 46 12.23 14.06 -8.36
C CYS A 46 11.10 14.93 -8.95
N ALA A 47 11.40 16.17 -9.27
CA ALA A 47 10.40 17.20 -9.56
C ALA A 47 9.65 16.95 -10.88
N ASP A 48 10.38 16.55 -11.93
CA ASP A 48 9.87 16.46 -13.29
C ASP A 48 10.66 15.47 -14.17
N ALA A 49 10.30 15.39 -15.44
CA ALA A 49 10.92 14.52 -16.44
C ALA A 49 12.39 14.88 -16.73
N ASP A 50 12.75 16.16 -16.66
CA ASP A 50 14.13 16.61 -16.91
C ASP A 50 15.05 16.19 -15.76
N ALA A 51 14.58 16.36 -14.51
CA ALA A 51 15.25 15.86 -13.31
C ALA A 51 15.43 14.34 -13.37
N MET A 52 14.40 13.60 -13.81
CA MET A 52 14.47 12.15 -14.00
C MET A 52 15.53 11.77 -15.04
N THR A 53 15.57 12.46 -16.17
CA THR A 53 16.57 12.22 -17.22
C THR A 53 17.99 12.43 -16.69
N ALA A 54 18.22 13.47 -15.92
CA ALA A 54 19.52 13.72 -15.29
C ALA A 54 19.93 12.61 -14.31
N LEU A 55 19.01 12.12 -13.48
CA LEU A 55 19.24 11.00 -12.57
C LEU A 55 19.57 9.70 -13.31
N LEU A 56 18.88 9.42 -14.43
CA LEU A 56 19.17 8.26 -15.27
C LEU A 56 20.57 8.33 -15.90
N ASP A 57 20.99 9.52 -16.35
CA ASP A 57 22.32 9.75 -16.93
C ASP A 57 23.44 9.64 -15.87
N GLU A 58 23.17 10.10 -14.65
CA GLU A 58 24.13 10.04 -13.55
C GLU A 58 24.33 8.64 -12.98
N HIS A 59 23.22 7.95 -12.69
CA HIS A 59 23.26 6.67 -11.95
C HIS A 59 23.19 5.44 -12.84
N GLN A 60 22.75 5.57 -14.11
CA GLN A 60 22.56 4.47 -15.06
C GLN A 60 21.91 3.23 -14.45
N PRO A 61 20.74 3.37 -13.78
CA PRO A 61 20.11 2.27 -13.09
C PRO A 61 19.51 1.24 -14.06
N ASP A 62 19.47 -0.02 -13.62
CA ASP A 62 18.72 -1.07 -14.32
C ASP A 62 17.22 -1.00 -13.96
N TYR A 63 16.91 -0.52 -12.75
CA TYR A 63 15.56 -0.44 -12.24
C TYR A 63 15.28 0.93 -11.63
N VAL A 64 14.07 1.46 -11.88
CA VAL A 64 13.50 2.61 -11.18
C VAL A 64 12.27 2.14 -10.42
N VAL A 65 12.25 2.38 -9.10
CA VAL A 65 11.17 1.94 -8.22
C VAL A 65 10.63 3.13 -7.44
N ALA A 66 9.36 3.47 -7.64
CA ALA A 66 8.68 4.44 -6.80
C ALA A 66 8.35 3.82 -5.44
N VAL A 67 8.63 4.55 -4.36
CA VAL A 67 8.41 4.13 -2.97
C VAL A 67 7.45 5.06 -2.22
N SER A 68 6.84 6.00 -2.94
CA SER A 68 5.87 6.96 -2.43
C SER A 68 4.82 7.28 -3.49
N HIS A 69 3.59 7.54 -3.05
CA HIS A 69 2.49 8.01 -3.92
C HIS A 69 2.71 9.43 -4.46
N GLU A 70 3.65 10.17 -3.91
CA GLU A 70 4.00 11.53 -4.33
C GLU A 70 4.78 11.57 -5.64
N VAL A 71 5.35 10.42 -6.07
CA VAL A 71 6.07 10.33 -7.33
C VAL A 71 5.11 10.49 -8.51
N SER A 72 5.29 11.56 -9.27
CA SER A 72 4.41 11.88 -10.40
C SER A 72 4.46 10.77 -11.48
N PRO A 73 3.30 10.36 -12.04
CA PRO A 73 3.27 9.47 -13.19
C PRO A 73 4.12 9.95 -14.38
N ALA A 74 4.26 11.27 -14.57
CA ALA A 74 5.10 11.84 -15.64
C ALA A 74 6.58 11.50 -15.46
N VAL A 75 7.08 11.49 -14.23
CA VAL A 75 8.45 11.09 -13.89
C VAL A 75 8.70 9.63 -14.26
N LEU A 76 7.76 8.74 -13.94
CA LEU A 76 7.88 7.31 -14.26
C LEU A 76 7.72 7.03 -15.76
N ILE A 77 6.91 7.82 -16.49
CA ILE A 77 6.82 7.75 -17.94
C ILE A 77 8.17 8.12 -18.55
N ALA A 78 8.78 9.22 -18.13
CA ALA A 78 10.11 9.64 -18.62
C ALA A 78 11.18 8.57 -18.34
N ALA A 79 11.15 7.93 -17.16
CA ALA A 79 12.04 6.80 -16.88
C ALA A 79 11.80 5.60 -17.82
N ALA A 80 10.53 5.28 -18.11
CA ALA A 80 10.14 4.17 -18.95
C ALA A 80 10.45 4.38 -20.45
N GLU A 81 10.75 5.61 -20.90
CA GLU A 81 11.22 5.90 -22.25
C GLU A 81 12.65 5.37 -22.53
N ARG A 82 13.42 5.07 -21.47
CA ARG A 82 14.74 4.44 -21.57
C ARG A 82 14.57 2.91 -21.67
N GLU A 83 14.82 2.33 -22.84
CA GLU A 83 14.71 0.88 -23.08
C GLU A 83 15.58 0.02 -22.13
N SER A 84 16.67 0.60 -21.58
CA SER A 84 17.57 -0.10 -20.66
C SER A 84 17.08 -0.12 -19.22
N VAL A 85 15.96 0.53 -18.91
CA VAL A 85 15.46 0.71 -17.54
C VAL A 85 14.08 0.10 -17.39
N GLU A 86 13.91 -0.75 -16.39
CA GLU A 86 12.58 -1.23 -16.00
C GLU A 86 12.02 -0.38 -14.84
N VAL A 87 10.72 -0.01 -14.93
CA VAL A 87 10.07 0.92 -14.00
C VAL A 87 8.96 0.23 -13.21
N PHE A 88 8.97 0.40 -11.88
CA PHE A 88 7.98 -0.16 -10.95
C PHE A 88 7.52 0.88 -9.92
N PRO A 89 6.19 0.97 -9.68
CA PRO A 89 5.10 0.39 -10.46
C PRO A 89 5.15 0.83 -11.92
N THR A 90 4.47 0.10 -12.80
CA THR A 90 4.34 0.58 -14.19
C THR A 90 3.65 1.95 -14.20
N PRO A 91 3.97 2.84 -15.18
CA PRO A 91 3.28 4.15 -15.29
C PRO A 91 1.75 4.02 -15.35
N ARG A 92 1.24 2.92 -15.93
CA ARG A 92 -0.19 2.61 -15.92
C ARG A 92 -0.72 2.34 -14.51
N ALA A 93 -0.02 1.51 -13.73
CA ALA A 93 -0.43 1.18 -12.36
C ALA A 93 -0.39 2.42 -11.46
N THR A 94 0.65 3.25 -11.57
CA THR A 94 0.77 4.51 -10.83
C THR A 94 -0.37 5.47 -11.15
N ARG A 95 -0.69 5.64 -12.45
CA ARG A 95 -1.80 6.51 -12.85
C ARG A 95 -3.14 6.03 -12.32
N LEU A 96 -3.41 4.73 -12.39
CA LEU A 96 -4.66 4.16 -11.89
C LEU A 96 -4.74 4.18 -10.35
N GLY A 97 -3.61 4.04 -9.66
CA GLY A 97 -3.56 4.19 -8.19
C GLY A 97 -3.90 5.62 -7.73
N ALA A 98 -3.55 6.63 -8.55
CA ALA A 98 -3.89 8.03 -8.27
C ALA A 98 -5.29 8.44 -8.78
N ASP A 99 -5.93 7.64 -9.62
CA ASP A 99 -7.23 7.91 -10.24
C ASP A 99 -8.30 6.96 -9.67
N ARG A 100 -8.96 7.39 -8.59
CA ARG A 100 -10.02 6.61 -7.93
C ARG A 100 -11.18 6.27 -8.87
N GLU A 101 -11.58 7.21 -9.73
CA GLU A 101 -12.65 6.97 -10.71
C GLU A 101 -12.22 5.93 -11.73
N GLY A 102 -11.03 6.09 -12.32
CA GLY A 102 -10.47 5.15 -13.29
C GLY A 102 -10.28 3.75 -12.68
N LEU A 103 -9.77 3.64 -11.46
CA LEU A 103 -9.59 2.36 -10.78
C LEU A 103 -10.94 1.69 -10.49
N ARG A 104 -11.95 2.45 -10.03
CA ARG A 104 -13.27 1.90 -9.72
C ARG A 104 -14.00 1.43 -10.99
N LYS A 105 -13.89 2.19 -12.10
CA LYS A 105 -14.42 1.77 -13.40
C LYS A 105 -13.72 0.53 -13.94
N LEU A 106 -12.39 0.49 -13.85
CA LEU A 106 -11.63 -0.71 -14.22
C LEU A 106 -12.11 -1.93 -13.43
N ALA A 107 -12.25 -1.81 -12.12
CA ALA A 107 -12.68 -2.91 -11.26
C ALA A 107 -14.11 -3.36 -11.57
N GLY A 108 -15.09 -2.43 -11.51
CA GLY A 108 -16.51 -2.73 -11.64
C GLY A 108 -16.94 -2.98 -13.08
N ASP A 109 -16.61 -2.06 -13.99
CA ASP A 109 -17.19 -2.05 -15.34
C ASP A 109 -16.39 -2.94 -16.31
N GLU A 110 -15.04 -2.89 -16.26
CA GLU A 110 -14.21 -3.63 -17.21
C GLU A 110 -13.90 -5.07 -16.73
N LEU A 111 -13.52 -5.20 -15.46
CA LEU A 111 -13.17 -6.50 -14.89
C LEU A 111 -14.37 -7.22 -14.26
N GLY A 112 -15.49 -6.54 -14.00
CA GLY A 112 -16.64 -7.12 -13.32
C GLY A 112 -16.28 -7.71 -11.94
N LEU A 113 -15.42 -7.04 -11.19
CA LEU A 113 -15.10 -7.44 -9.83
C LEU A 113 -16.26 -7.03 -8.91
N PRO A 114 -16.58 -7.81 -7.88
CA PRO A 114 -17.49 -7.37 -6.85
C PRO A 114 -16.95 -6.09 -6.18
N THR A 115 -17.71 -5.02 -6.22
CA THR A 115 -17.46 -3.75 -5.53
C THR A 115 -18.72 -3.38 -4.77
N VAL A 116 -18.60 -2.55 -3.74
CA VAL A 116 -19.81 -1.90 -3.22
C VAL A 116 -20.45 -1.07 -4.33
N PRO A 117 -21.79 -0.94 -4.40
CA PRO A 117 -22.43 -0.08 -5.40
C PRO A 117 -21.94 1.36 -5.28
N PHE A 118 -21.57 1.97 -6.40
CA PHE A 118 -20.98 3.30 -6.44
C PHE A 118 -21.53 4.15 -7.58
N TRP A 119 -21.52 5.44 -7.42
CA TRP A 119 -21.91 6.45 -8.41
C TRP A 119 -20.95 7.64 -8.34
N PHE A 120 -20.86 8.38 -9.43
CA PHE A 120 -20.11 9.62 -9.49
C PHE A 120 -21.06 10.79 -9.65
N ALA A 121 -20.79 11.89 -8.95
CA ALA A 121 -21.55 13.14 -9.07
C ALA A 121 -20.59 14.31 -9.28
N SER A 122 -21.01 15.27 -10.12
CA SER A 122 -20.26 16.48 -10.47
C SER A 122 -20.95 17.76 -9.98
N SER A 123 -22.07 17.62 -9.27
CA SER A 123 -22.80 18.70 -8.61
C SER A 123 -23.60 18.18 -7.42
N ALA A 124 -24.06 19.10 -6.56
CA ALA A 124 -24.93 18.75 -5.44
C ALA A 124 -26.26 18.15 -5.92
N GLU A 125 -26.80 18.65 -7.04
CA GLU A 125 -28.04 18.12 -7.63
C GLU A 125 -27.88 16.70 -8.16
N GLU A 126 -26.73 16.39 -8.78
CA GLU A 126 -26.41 15.02 -9.20
C GLU A 126 -26.25 14.11 -7.98
N LEU A 127 -25.58 14.58 -6.92
CA LEU A 127 -25.43 13.82 -5.69
C LEU A 127 -26.77 13.54 -5.01
N ALA A 128 -27.68 14.53 -5.01
CA ALA A 128 -29.05 14.35 -4.52
C ALA A 128 -29.82 13.30 -5.33
N ALA A 129 -29.70 13.34 -6.66
CA ALA A 129 -30.31 12.33 -7.53
C ALA A 129 -29.74 10.91 -7.29
N VAL A 130 -28.43 10.80 -7.04
CA VAL A 130 -27.80 9.55 -6.63
C VAL A 130 -28.37 9.09 -5.28
N ALA A 131 -28.48 9.97 -4.29
CA ALA A 131 -29.02 9.62 -2.98
C ALA A 131 -30.48 9.16 -3.03
N ASP A 132 -31.30 9.80 -3.87
CA ASP A 132 -32.69 9.39 -4.09
C ASP A 132 -32.78 8.01 -4.76
N HIS A 133 -31.83 7.69 -5.65
CA HIS A 133 -31.79 6.39 -6.34
C HIS A 133 -31.24 5.26 -5.46
N ALA A 134 -30.11 5.51 -4.80
CA ALA A 134 -29.37 4.51 -4.04
C ALA A 134 -29.93 4.28 -2.65
N GLY A 135 -30.60 5.27 -2.08
CA GLY A 135 -31.02 5.28 -0.67
C GLY A 135 -29.90 5.67 0.29
N PHE A 136 -30.15 5.51 1.56
CA PHE A 136 -29.22 5.87 2.65
C PHE A 136 -28.91 4.63 3.52
N PRO A 137 -27.75 4.60 4.21
CA PRO A 137 -26.68 5.60 4.21
C PRO A 137 -25.73 5.49 3.00
N LEU A 138 -25.09 6.63 2.64
CA LEU A 138 -24.05 6.70 1.62
C LEU A 138 -22.74 7.24 2.22
N VAL A 139 -21.60 6.76 1.76
CA VAL A 139 -20.30 7.39 1.95
C VAL A 139 -20.01 8.26 0.74
N VAL A 140 -19.77 9.54 0.95
CA VAL A 140 -19.40 10.50 -0.10
C VAL A 140 -17.92 10.83 0.06
N THR A 141 -17.14 10.59 -0.99
CA THR A 141 -15.68 10.74 -0.99
C THR A 141 -15.24 11.61 -2.18
N PRO A 142 -14.37 12.63 -1.99
CA PRO A 142 -13.76 13.35 -3.09
C PRO A 142 -12.92 12.43 -3.96
N LEU A 143 -12.94 12.64 -5.28
CA LEU A 143 -12.13 11.82 -6.22
C LEU A 143 -10.65 12.20 -6.20
N PHE A 144 -10.29 13.37 -5.73
CA PHE A 144 -8.93 13.91 -5.68
C PHE A 144 -8.58 14.34 -4.24
N GLY A 145 -7.29 14.43 -3.95
CA GLY A 145 -6.82 14.81 -2.61
C GLY A 145 -6.79 13.66 -1.60
N ALA A 146 -6.47 13.96 -0.35
CA ALA A 146 -6.54 12.98 0.73
C ALA A 146 -8.00 12.60 1.02
N VAL A 147 -8.27 11.34 1.25
CA VAL A 147 -9.64 10.84 1.53
C VAL A 147 -10.19 11.47 2.81
N THR A 148 -9.32 11.66 3.83
CA THR A 148 -9.68 12.26 5.13
C THR A 148 -10.35 13.61 5.01
N ASP A 149 -9.93 14.42 4.05
CA ASP A 149 -10.23 15.86 4.04
C ASP A 149 -11.54 16.21 3.35
N GLY A 150 -12.45 15.30 3.21
CA GLY A 150 -13.74 15.62 2.55
C GLY A 150 -14.69 14.45 2.50
N GLN A 151 -14.34 13.34 3.15
CA GLN A 151 -15.25 12.19 3.26
C GLN A 151 -16.32 12.45 4.31
N SER A 152 -17.55 12.03 4.00
CA SER A 152 -18.67 12.11 4.92
C SER A 152 -19.66 10.96 4.73
N VAL A 153 -20.42 10.67 5.78
CA VAL A 153 -21.52 9.71 5.73
C VAL A 153 -22.83 10.47 5.68
N VAL A 154 -23.56 10.30 4.61
CA VAL A 154 -24.89 10.90 4.39
C VAL A 154 -25.95 9.90 4.83
N THR A 155 -26.73 10.26 5.85
CA THR A 155 -27.76 9.40 6.43
C THR A 155 -29.17 9.75 6.03
N ARG A 156 -29.39 10.92 5.44
CA ARG A 156 -30.68 11.44 4.99
C ARG A 156 -30.48 12.53 3.94
N SER A 157 -31.53 12.89 3.21
CA SER A 157 -31.50 13.87 2.13
C SER A 157 -31.00 15.25 2.55
N ASP A 158 -31.32 15.69 3.77
CA ASP A 158 -30.91 16.99 4.30
C ASP A 158 -29.39 17.13 4.50
N ASP A 159 -28.64 16.01 4.52
CA ASP A 159 -27.20 15.99 4.72
C ASP A 159 -26.42 16.09 3.38
N VAL A 160 -27.08 15.99 2.22
CA VAL A 160 -26.45 15.90 0.90
C VAL A 160 -25.67 17.15 0.54
N ASP A 161 -26.28 18.35 0.73
CA ASP A 161 -25.62 19.62 0.41
C ASP A 161 -24.38 19.84 1.28
N ALA A 162 -24.46 19.53 2.56
CA ALA A 162 -23.33 19.64 3.48
C ALA A 162 -22.20 18.66 3.12
N ALA A 163 -22.53 17.45 2.68
CA ALA A 163 -21.54 16.46 2.22
C ALA A 163 -20.85 16.92 0.93
N TRP A 164 -21.60 17.50 -0.01
CA TRP A 164 -21.04 18.08 -1.22
C TRP A 164 -20.12 19.26 -0.90
N GLU A 165 -20.54 20.20 -0.06
CA GLU A 165 -19.72 21.34 0.35
C GLU A 165 -18.42 20.90 1.04
N LEU A 166 -18.49 19.91 1.93
CA LEU A 166 -17.32 19.37 2.60
C LEU A 166 -16.33 18.75 1.60
N ALA A 167 -16.83 17.92 0.69
CA ALA A 167 -16.01 17.29 -0.34
C ALA A 167 -15.42 18.33 -1.32
N ALA A 168 -16.19 19.35 -1.68
CA ALA A 168 -15.74 20.43 -2.55
C ALA A 168 -14.66 21.32 -1.90
N ALA A 169 -14.77 21.57 -0.60
CA ALA A 169 -13.77 22.35 0.14
C ALA A 169 -12.42 21.66 0.26
N ALA A 170 -12.39 20.33 0.20
CA ALA A 170 -11.17 19.54 0.22
C ALA A 170 -10.38 19.55 -1.09
N LEU A 171 -10.95 20.10 -2.18
CA LEU A 171 -10.35 20.07 -3.51
C LEU A 171 -9.73 21.44 -3.86
N PRO A 172 -8.45 21.46 -4.31
CA PRO A 172 -7.76 22.72 -4.61
C PRO A 172 -8.30 23.43 -5.88
N THR A 173 -8.96 22.71 -6.79
CA THR A 173 -9.43 23.25 -8.08
C THR A 173 -10.64 22.49 -8.64
N PRO A 174 -11.64 23.20 -9.24
CA PRO A 174 -12.71 22.56 -10.02
C PRO A 174 -12.16 21.83 -11.28
N PRO A 175 -12.88 20.83 -11.83
CA PRO A 175 -14.22 20.42 -11.43
C PRO A 175 -14.24 19.54 -10.19
N ASN A 176 -15.06 19.90 -9.23
CA ASN A 176 -15.31 19.07 -8.08
C ASN A 176 -16.08 17.82 -8.53
N ARG A 177 -15.60 16.66 -8.17
CA ARG A 177 -16.30 15.39 -8.39
C ARG A 177 -16.18 14.53 -7.16
N VAL A 178 -17.24 13.84 -6.84
CA VAL A 178 -17.31 12.90 -5.72
C VAL A 178 -17.72 11.52 -6.18
N MET A 179 -17.35 10.53 -5.40
CA MET A 179 -17.89 9.19 -5.46
C MET A 179 -18.83 9.00 -4.28
N ALA A 180 -20.03 8.51 -4.53
CA ALA A 180 -20.98 8.09 -3.52
C ALA A 180 -21.06 6.55 -3.53
N GLU A 181 -20.91 5.92 -2.38
CA GLU A 181 -20.93 4.48 -2.21
C GLU A 181 -21.97 4.09 -1.17
N THR A 182 -22.67 2.98 -1.37
CA THR A 182 -23.56 2.45 -0.33
C THR A 182 -22.75 1.93 0.85
N VAL A 183 -23.26 2.15 2.05
CA VAL A 183 -22.71 1.50 3.23
C VAL A 183 -23.20 0.06 3.26
N VAL A 184 -22.28 -0.89 3.16
CA VAL A 184 -22.55 -2.32 3.29
C VAL A 184 -22.17 -2.80 4.70
N GLU A 185 -22.77 -3.90 5.15
CA GLU A 185 -22.30 -4.58 6.37
C GLU A 185 -20.94 -5.19 6.09
N VAL A 186 -19.98 -4.96 6.96
CA VAL A 186 -18.60 -5.44 6.86
C VAL A 186 -18.18 -6.03 8.19
N ASP A 187 -17.72 -7.28 8.16
CA ASP A 187 -17.15 -7.94 9.33
C ASP A 187 -15.68 -7.58 9.51
N GLU A 188 -14.93 -7.56 8.39
CA GLU A 188 -13.48 -7.42 8.38
C GLU A 188 -12.99 -6.56 7.20
N GLU A 189 -12.00 -5.70 7.49
CA GLU A 189 -11.17 -5.07 6.47
C GLU A 189 -9.89 -5.90 6.30
N VAL A 190 -9.59 -6.26 5.06
CA VAL A 190 -8.51 -7.20 4.76
C VAL A 190 -7.64 -6.68 3.63
N THR A 191 -6.33 -6.74 3.82
CA THR A 191 -5.38 -6.58 2.73
C THR A 191 -4.79 -7.93 2.35
N LEU A 192 -4.92 -8.29 1.07
CA LEU A 192 -4.27 -9.45 0.50
C LEU A 192 -3.01 -9.01 -0.26
N LEU A 193 -1.83 -9.16 0.38
CA LEU A 193 -0.57 -8.94 -0.31
C LEU A 193 -0.41 -9.99 -1.40
N THR A 194 -0.39 -9.50 -2.63
CA THR A 194 -0.33 -10.28 -3.85
C THR A 194 0.96 -9.97 -4.58
N VAL A 195 1.80 -10.98 -4.78
CA VAL A 195 3.12 -10.80 -5.40
C VAL A 195 3.06 -11.27 -6.85
N ARG A 196 3.28 -10.34 -7.78
CA ARG A 196 3.36 -10.66 -9.21
C ARG A 196 4.81 -10.70 -9.65
N THR A 197 5.18 -11.79 -10.31
CA THR A 197 6.52 -12.03 -10.84
C THR A 197 6.44 -12.60 -12.25
N THR A 198 7.60 -12.86 -12.85
CA THR A 198 7.71 -13.56 -14.14
C THR A 198 8.44 -14.86 -13.91
N GLU A 199 7.80 -15.97 -14.23
CA GLU A 199 8.38 -17.31 -14.27
C GLU A 199 8.67 -17.72 -15.72
N PRO A 200 9.42 -18.81 -15.97
CA PRO A 200 9.66 -19.32 -17.31
C PRO A 200 8.39 -19.63 -18.13
N SER A 201 7.30 -19.95 -17.43
CA SER A 201 5.96 -20.19 -17.98
C SER A 201 5.16 -18.91 -18.29
N GLY A 202 5.65 -17.75 -17.88
CA GLY A 202 4.97 -16.45 -18.01
C GLY A 202 4.72 -15.77 -16.68
N PRO A 203 3.84 -14.74 -16.66
CA PRO A 203 3.49 -14.03 -15.43
C PRO A 203 2.85 -14.98 -14.42
N ALA A 204 3.35 -14.92 -13.18
CA ALA A 204 2.85 -15.71 -12.05
C ALA A 204 2.42 -14.80 -10.89
N VAL A 205 1.46 -15.27 -10.10
CA VAL A 205 0.95 -14.56 -8.93
C VAL A 205 0.98 -15.49 -7.72
N GLN A 206 1.54 -15.00 -6.63
CA GLN A 206 1.54 -15.68 -5.33
C GLN A 206 0.85 -14.79 -4.29
N PHE A 207 0.21 -15.40 -3.30
CA PHE A 207 -0.54 -14.71 -2.26
C PHE A 207 0.11 -14.96 -0.90
N CYS A 208 0.22 -13.89 -0.11
CA CYS A 208 0.49 -14.03 1.32
C CYS A 208 -0.79 -14.44 2.07
N GLU A 209 -0.65 -14.83 3.34
CA GLU A 209 -1.82 -14.95 4.21
C GLU A 209 -2.49 -13.57 4.37
N PRO A 210 -3.84 -13.51 4.43
CA PRO A 210 -4.56 -12.26 4.58
C PRO A 210 -4.15 -11.48 5.83
N ILE A 211 -4.05 -10.16 5.70
CA ILE A 211 -3.77 -9.23 6.80
C ILE A 211 -5.06 -8.52 7.16
N GLY A 212 -5.52 -8.68 8.39
CA GLY A 212 -6.59 -7.85 8.94
C GLY A 212 -6.01 -6.51 9.39
N HIS A 213 -6.78 -5.44 9.23
CA HIS A 213 -6.33 -4.13 9.68
C HIS A 213 -7.48 -3.28 10.21
N ARG A 214 -7.12 -2.23 10.97
CA ARG A 214 -8.05 -1.22 11.48
C ARG A 214 -7.34 0.10 11.67
N TRP A 215 -7.92 1.15 11.15
CA TRP A 215 -7.46 2.51 11.36
C TRP A 215 -8.01 3.08 12.67
N ALA A 216 -7.18 3.82 13.41
CA ALA A 216 -7.66 4.50 14.61
C ALA A 216 -8.57 5.67 14.23
N GLY A 217 -9.73 5.75 14.89
CA GLY A 217 -10.74 6.75 14.58
C GLY A 217 -11.79 6.30 13.57
N ALA A 218 -11.57 5.23 12.81
CA ALA A 218 -12.62 4.61 12.01
C ALA A 218 -13.75 4.13 12.91
N LYS A 219 -14.94 4.65 12.71
CA LYS A 219 -16.14 4.27 13.48
C LYS A 219 -16.76 2.97 12.96
N ARG A 220 -16.50 2.67 11.68
CA ARG A 220 -17.00 1.48 10.99
C ARG A 220 -15.94 0.99 9.99
N PRO A 221 -15.91 -0.32 9.66
CA PRO A 221 -15.16 -0.83 8.52
C PRO A 221 -15.57 -0.09 7.24
N GLY A 222 -14.59 0.26 6.40
CA GLY A 222 -14.81 1.03 5.17
C GLY A 222 -14.84 2.55 5.33
N GLU A 223 -14.81 3.09 6.56
CA GLU A 223 -14.68 4.54 6.83
C GLU A 223 -13.21 4.98 6.96
N SER A 224 -12.26 4.19 6.50
CA SER A 224 -10.86 4.45 6.77
C SER A 224 -10.13 5.13 5.62
N ASP A 225 -9.22 6.00 6.00
CA ASP A 225 -8.22 6.59 5.11
C ASP A 225 -7.01 5.67 5.01
N ALA A 226 -7.05 4.78 4.06
CA ALA A 226 -6.00 3.80 3.85
C ALA A 226 -4.60 4.39 3.61
N TRP A 227 -4.49 5.71 3.38
CA TRP A 227 -3.31 6.32 2.79
C TRP A 227 -2.76 7.57 3.51
N ALA A 228 -3.32 7.95 4.65
CA ALA A 228 -2.80 9.09 5.37
C ALA A 228 -1.56 8.71 6.18
N ASP A 229 -0.39 9.16 5.78
CA ASP A 229 0.87 8.98 6.52
C ASP A 229 0.75 9.46 7.96
N GLY A 230 1.22 8.62 8.90
CA GLY A 230 1.22 8.93 10.33
C GLY A 230 -0.10 8.68 11.08
N GLN A 231 -1.17 8.25 10.41
CA GLN A 231 -2.39 7.82 11.10
C GLN A 231 -2.13 6.52 11.89
N PRO A 232 -2.67 6.40 13.12
CA PRO A 232 -2.54 5.17 13.87
C PRO A 232 -3.26 4.01 13.19
N LEU A 233 -2.52 2.96 12.89
CA LEU A 233 -3.01 1.75 12.21
C LEU A 233 -2.69 0.53 13.05
N GLU A 234 -3.65 -0.36 13.22
CA GLU A 234 -3.44 -1.70 13.76
C GLU A 234 -3.55 -2.74 12.65
N THR A 235 -2.57 -3.63 12.53
CA THR A 235 -2.56 -4.74 11.57
C THR A 235 -2.24 -6.05 12.24
N TRP A 236 -2.76 -7.15 11.73
CA TRP A 236 -2.46 -8.50 12.23
C TRP A 236 -2.51 -9.54 11.12
N GLN A 237 -1.70 -10.58 11.25
CA GLN A 237 -1.62 -11.69 10.32
C GLN A 237 -1.47 -13.01 11.07
N PRO A 238 -2.22 -14.08 10.70
CA PRO A 238 -3.20 -14.08 9.62
C PRO A 238 -4.57 -13.53 10.06
N GLN A 239 -5.27 -12.88 9.14
CA GLN A 239 -6.72 -12.71 9.25
C GLN A 239 -7.38 -13.97 8.72
N ARG A 240 -8.20 -14.62 9.55
CA ARG A 240 -8.92 -15.82 9.14
C ARG A 240 -10.16 -15.44 8.35
N LEU A 241 -10.29 -16.04 7.19
CA LEU A 241 -11.47 -15.96 6.33
C LEU A 241 -12.08 -17.35 6.16
N SER A 242 -13.32 -17.42 5.74
CA SER A 242 -13.90 -18.67 5.24
C SER A 242 -13.15 -19.12 3.97
N LEU A 243 -13.21 -20.40 3.62
CA LEU A 243 -12.59 -20.89 2.38
C LEU A 243 -13.17 -20.19 1.14
N ALA A 244 -14.47 -19.93 1.14
CA ALA A 244 -15.14 -19.26 0.03
C ALA A 244 -14.68 -17.81 -0.09
N ALA A 245 -14.62 -17.05 1.03
CA ALA A 245 -14.12 -15.68 1.04
C ALA A 245 -12.63 -15.61 0.63
N LEU A 246 -11.79 -16.55 1.07
CA LEU A 246 -10.38 -16.59 0.69
C LEU A 246 -10.20 -16.85 -0.81
N ASP A 247 -10.97 -17.77 -1.39
CA ASP A 247 -10.91 -18.04 -2.83
C ASP A 247 -11.44 -16.86 -3.65
N ALA A 248 -12.50 -16.18 -3.19
CA ALA A 248 -13.01 -14.96 -3.80
C ALA A 248 -11.97 -13.84 -3.74
N ALA A 249 -11.34 -13.61 -2.57
CA ALA A 249 -10.29 -12.62 -2.38
C ALA A 249 -9.10 -12.84 -3.34
N ARG A 250 -8.63 -14.08 -3.46
CA ARG A 250 -7.55 -14.45 -4.39
C ARG A 250 -7.94 -14.24 -5.84
N SER A 251 -9.17 -14.58 -6.22
CA SER A 251 -9.68 -14.37 -7.58
C SER A 251 -9.74 -12.88 -7.93
N ILE A 252 -10.26 -12.03 -7.03
CA ILE A 252 -10.31 -10.58 -7.19
C ILE A 252 -8.89 -10.03 -7.34
N ALA A 253 -8.00 -10.38 -6.40
CA ALA A 253 -6.61 -9.90 -6.39
C ALA A 253 -5.84 -10.30 -7.65
N ALA A 254 -5.94 -11.55 -8.10
CA ALA A 254 -5.29 -12.00 -9.32
C ALA A 254 -5.73 -11.20 -10.54
N ARG A 255 -7.02 -10.93 -10.68
CA ARG A 255 -7.59 -10.22 -11.83
C ARG A 255 -7.16 -8.76 -11.89
N ILE A 256 -7.25 -8.04 -10.76
CA ILE A 256 -6.82 -6.63 -10.72
C ILE A 256 -5.32 -6.49 -10.92
N VAL A 257 -4.50 -7.30 -10.26
CA VAL A 257 -3.03 -7.28 -10.38
C VAL A 257 -2.59 -7.65 -11.79
N HIS A 258 -3.25 -8.62 -12.43
CA HIS A 258 -2.98 -8.96 -13.84
C HIS A 258 -3.26 -7.76 -14.77
N SER A 259 -4.36 -7.06 -14.56
CA SER A 259 -4.74 -5.89 -15.37
C SER A 259 -3.78 -4.72 -15.20
N LEU A 260 -3.24 -4.50 -14.00
CA LEU A 260 -2.27 -3.44 -13.73
C LEU A 260 -0.90 -3.72 -14.36
N GLY A 261 -0.50 -4.98 -14.42
CA GLY A 261 0.79 -5.38 -14.95
C GLY A 261 1.97 -5.06 -14.02
N GLY A 262 3.19 -5.18 -14.54
CA GLY A 262 4.41 -4.99 -13.76
C GLY A 262 4.78 -6.20 -12.89
N ARG A 263 5.79 -6.03 -12.04
CA ARG A 263 6.25 -7.03 -11.03
C ARG A 263 6.36 -6.34 -9.68
N GLY A 264 6.25 -7.10 -8.61
CA GLY A 264 6.34 -6.60 -7.23
C GLY A 264 5.19 -7.05 -6.35
N VAL A 265 5.10 -6.46 -5.18
CA VAL A 265 3.99 -6.61 -4.24
C VAL A 265 2.88 -5.63 -4.60
N PHE A 266 1.66 -6.12 -4.54
CA PHE A 266 0.43 -5.36 -4.65
C PHE A 266 -0.38 -5.56 -3.37
N ALA A 267 -0.71 -4.48 -2.68
CA ALA A 267 -1.59 -4.50 -1.54
C ALA A 267 -3.04 -4.34 -2.03
N VAL A 268 -3.78 -5.43 -2.11
CA VAL A 268 -5.18 -5.42 -2.56
C VAL A 268 -6.08 -5.36 -1.34
N GLU A 269 -6.83 -4.27 -1.20
CA GLU A 269 -7.74 -4.05 -0.09
C GLU A 269 -9.15 -4.52 -0.40
N LEU A 270 -9.75 -5.18 0.55
CA LEU A 270 -11.01 -5.89 0.42
C LEU A 270 -11.87 -5.67 1.67
N LEU A 271 -13.17 -5.55 1.47
CA LEU A 271 -14.17 -5.65 2.52
C LEU A 271 -14.77 -7.05 2.50
N VAL A 272 -14.95 -7.65 3.66
CA VAL A 272 -15.46 -9.01 3.80
C VAL A 272 -16.66 -9.04 4.72
N HIS A 273 -17.76 -9.66 4.25
CA HIS A 273 -18.94 -9.96 5.04
C HIS A 273 -19.35 -11.41 4.80
N GLY A 274 -19.12 -12.28 5.79
CA GLY A 274 -19.31 -13.71 5.64
C GLY A 274 -18.45 -14.28 4.51
N ASP A 275 -19.10 -14.76 3.45
CA ASP A 275 -18.46 -15.27 2.23
C ASP A 275 -18.35 -14.21 1.11
N GLU A 276 -18.99 -13.06 1.28
CA GLU A 276 -18.97 -11.98 0.30
C GLU A 276 -17.69 -11.14 0.45
N VAL A 277 -17.05 -10.84 -0.68
CA VAL A 277 -15.81 -10.08 -0.74
C VAL A 277 -15.94 -8.98 -1.77
N TYR A 278 -15.68 -7.74 -1.35
CA TYR A 278 -15.76 -6.56 -2.21
C TYR A 278 -14.38 -5.93 -2.36
N PHE A 279 -14.00 -5.62 -3.59
CA PHE A 279 -12.80 -4.85 -3.90
C PHE A 279 -12.99 -3.38 -3.52
N THR A 280 -12.00 -2.81 -2.84
CA THR A 280 -11.96 -1.37 -2.53
C THR A 280 -10.89 -0.64 -3.31
N THR A 281 -9.62 -1.03 -3.12
CA THR A 281 -8.50 -0.38 -3.78
C THR A 281 -7.32 -1.34 -3.92
N VAL A 282 -6.29 -0.88 -4.64
CA VAL A 282 -5.02 -1.61 -4.77
C VAL A 282 -3.86 -0.62 -4.84
N ASP A 283 -2.82 -0.91 -4.06
CA ASP A 283 -1.55 -0.23 -4.16
C ASP A 283 -0.50 -1.16 -4.78
N ALA A 284 0.19 -0.68 -5.81
CA ALA A 284 1.18 -1.46 -6.54
C ALA A 284 2.59 -1.35 -5.94
N GLN A 285 2.68 -1.23 -4.62
CA GLN A 285 3.91 -1.09 -3.85
C GLN A 285 3.74 -1.62 -2.41
N PRO A 286 4.82 -1.83 -1.64
CA PRO A 286 4.74 -2.10 -0.20
C PRO A 286 4.00 -0.99 0.55
N SER A 287 3.13 -1.35 1.49
CA SER A 287 2.25 -0.42 2.22
C SER A 287 2.46 -0.49 3.73
N ALA A 288 1.89 0.48 4.46
CA ALA A 288 1.92 0.48 5.93
C ALA A 288 1.24 -0.77 6.52
N VAL A 289 0.18 -1.27 5.87
CA VAL A 289 -0.52 -2.50 6.30
C VAL A 289 0.42 -3.71 6.30
N GLY A 290 1.32 -3.78 5.33
CA GLY A 290 2.27 -4.89 5.20
C GLY A 290 3.44 -4.86 6.19
N LEU A 291 3.59 -3.85 7.05
CA LEU A 291 4.65 -3.78 8.07
C LEU A 291 4.68 -5.00 9.00
N VAL A 292 3.53 -5.59 9.29
CA VAL A 292 3.43 -6.82 10.09
C VAL A 292 4.25 -7.98 9.52
N THR A 293 4.47 -8.00 8.19
CA THR A 293 5.26 -9.04 7.51
C THR A 293 6.73 -9.06 7.90
N LEU A 294 7.25 -7.97 8.47
CA LEU A 294 8.61 -7.95 9.03
C LEU A 294 8.83 -9.03 10.10
N ARG A 295 7.78 -9.51 10.74
CA ARG A 295 7.85 -10.52 11.81
C ARG A 295 6.93 -11.73 11.58
N SER A 296 5.88 -11.61 10.76
CA SER A 296 4.95 -12.71 10.51
C SER A 296 5.44 -13.67 9.42
N GLN A 297 6.25 -13.19 8.47
CA GLN A 297 6.66 -13.96 7.30
C GLN A 297 8.17 -14.21 7.27
N ARG A 298 8.59 -15.23 6.50
CA ARG A 298 10.00 -15.51 6.24
C ARG A 298 10.64 -14.39 5.41
N LEU A 299 9.94 -13.92 4.40
CA LEU A 299 10.29 -12.75 3.60
C LEU A 299 9.27 -11.66 3.85
N SER A 300 9.72 -10.50 4.29
CA SER A 300 8.88 -9.31 4.42
C SER A 300 8.34 -8.86 3.07
N GLN A 301 7.31 -8.02 3.09
CA GLN A 301 6.78 -7.41 1.84
C GLN A 301 7.88 -6.72 1.02
N TYR A 302 8.87 -6.12 1.66
CA TYR A 302 9.98 -5.44 1.00
C TYR A 302 10.92 -6.44 0.29
N GLU A 303 11.26 -7.53 0.96
CA GLU A 303 12.07 -8.61 0.38
C GLU A 303 11.33 -9.34 -0.75
N LEU A 304 10.00 -9.54 -0.60
CA LEU A 304 9.15 -10.07 -1.67
C LEU A 304 9.10 -9.12 -2.87
N HIS A 305 8.98 -7.80 -2.62
CA HIS A 305 8.95 -6.79 -3.68
C HIS A 305 10.26 -6.74 -4.45
N ALA A 306 11.40 -6.67 -3.75
CA ALA A 306 12.72 -6.69 -4.36
C ALA A 306 12.97 -7.97 -5.18
N ARG A 307 12.64 -9.15 -4.63
CA ARG A 307 12.78 -10.42 -5.35
C ARG A 307 11.91 -10.50 -6.57
N ALA A 308 10.66 -10.05 -6.50
CA ALA A 308 9.75 -10.05 -7.63
C ALA A 308 10.25 -9.15 -8.77
N ILE A 309 10.74 -7.96 -8.45
CA ILE A 309 11.34 -7.02 -9.43
C ILE A 309 12.56 -7.66 -10.09
N LEU A 310 13.43 -8.30 -9.33
CA LEU A 310 14.64 -8.96 -9.83
C LEU A 310 14.37 -10.30 -10.52
N GLY A 311 13.12 -10.78 -10.57
CA GLY A 311 12.77 -12.07 -11.15
C GLY A 311 13.31 -13.28 -10.35
N LEU A 312 13.57 -13.11 -9.05
CA LEU A 312 14.04 -14.17 -8.16
C LEU A 312 12.87 -14.98 -7.61
N SER A 313 13.18 -16.19 -7.11
CA SER A 313 12.18 -17.07 -6.48
C SER A 313 11.56 -16.43 -5.25
N LEU A 314 10.27 -16.63 -5.07
CA LEU A 314 9.46 -16.10 -3.98
C LEU A 314 9.16 -17.17 -2.93
N ASP A 315 8.95 -16.70 -1.70
CA ASP A 315 8.50 -17.51 -0.57
C ASP A 315 7.53 -16.67 0.27
N THR A 316 6.25 -16.96 0.16
CA THR A 316 5.17 -16.23 0.87
C THR A 316 4.76 -16.92 2.19
N ILE A 317 5.63 -17.81 2.73
CA ILE A 317 5.33 -18.60 3.92
C ILE A 317 5.31 -17.71 5.16
N MET A 318 4.19 -17.74 5.86
CA MET A 318 4.07 -17.18 7.20
C MET A 318 4.78 -18.09 8.22
N ILE A 319 5.54 -17.51 9.14
CA ILE A 319 6.30 -18.23 10.17
C ILE A 319 5.71 -18.10 11.57
N SER A 320 5.00 -17.02 11.85
CA SER A 320 4.37 -16.79 13.16
C SER A 320 3.19 -15.85 13.04
N PRO A 321 2.11 -16.02 13.81
CA PRO A 321 1.12 -14.97 13.99
C PRO A 321 1.79 -13.71 14.55
N ALA A 322 1.46 -12.56 13.99
CA ALA A 322 2.01 -11.27 14.40
C ALA A 322 0.97 -10.16 14.34
N ALA A 323 1.26 -9.08 15.04
CA ALA A 323 0.51 -7.83 14.94
C ALA A 323 1.48 -6.64 14.95
N ALA A 324 1.06 -5.55 14.31
CA ALA A 324 1.77 -4.29 14.34
C ALA A 324 0.81 -3.15 14.67
N ARG A 325 1.32 -2.13 15.35
CA ARG A 325 0.63 -0.86 15.57
C ARG A 325 1.55 0.27 15.17
N THR A 326 1.08 1.14 14.31
CA THR A 326 1.82 2.33 13.90
C THR A 326 1.23 3.59 14.51
N GLY A 327 2.02 4.62 14.55
CA GLY A 327 1.62 5.97 14.92
C GLY A 327 2.66 6.97 14.43
N ALA A 328 2.37 8.25 14.50
CA ALA A 328 3.31 9.29 14.09
C ALA A 328 4.67 9.11 14.79
N ARG A 329 5.75 9.30 14.04
CA ARG A 329 7.10 9.20 14.56
C ARG A 329 7.30 10.17 15.73
N ARG A 330 7.88 9.64 16.79
CA ARG A 330 8.31 10.40 17.97
C ARG A 330 9.70 9.97 18.38
N ASP A 331 10.44 10.87 18.99
CA ASP A 331 11.69 10.50 19.65
C ASP A 331 11.36 9.63 20.86
N VAL A 332 11.77 8.36 20.79
CA VAL A 332 11.57 7.40 21.88
C VAL A 332 12.80 7.39 22.77
N PRO A 333 12.70 7.84 24.03
CA PRO A 333 13.82 7.80 24.96
C PRO A 333 14.33 6.38 25.17
N ALA A 334 15.64 6.22 25.39
CA ALA A 334 16.25 4.90 25.58
C ALA A 334 15.60 4.08 26.71
N GLY A 335 15.11 4.77 27.78
CA GLY A 335 14.35 4.11 28.87
C GLY A 335 13.03 3.52 28.39
N ALA A 336 12.27 4.28 27.61
CA ALA A 336 11.01 3.82 27.04
C ALA A 336 11.24 2.68 26.01
N LEU A 337 12.30 2.77 25.19
CA LEU A 337 12.65 1.70 24.28
C LEU A 337 13.01 0.40 25.03
N LYS A 338 13.77 0.53 26.14
CA LYS A 338 14.08 -0.61 27.00
C LYS A 338 12.82 -1.24 27.58
N GLU A 339 11.92 -0.44 28.13
CA GLU A 339 10.63 -0.89 28.68
C GLU A 339 9.76 -1.56 27.61
N ALA A 340 9.65 -0.96 26.43
CA ALA A 340 8.88 -1.52 25.30
C ALA A 340 9.40 -2.91 24.91
N LEU A 341 10.74 -3.10 24.86
CA LEU A 341 11.38 -4.35 24.48
C LEU A 341 11.46 -5.39 25.60
N GLU A 342 10.98 -5.09 26.83
CA GLU A 342 10.72 -6.11 27.87
C GLU A 342 9.49 -6.97 27.53
N VAL A 343 8.63 -6.53 26.62
CA VAL A 343 7.53 -7.35 26.08
C VAL A 343 8.14 -8.45 25.21
N PRO A 344 7.90 -9.76 25.51
CA PRO A 344 8.54 -10.84 24.78
C PRO A 344 8.14 -10.87 23.31
N GLU A 345 9.09 -11.26 22.44
CA GLU A 345 8.91 -11.39 21.00
C GLU A 345 8.40 -10.09 20.33
N SER A 346 8.81 -8.94 20.86
CA SER A 346 8.46 -7.63 20.32
C SER A 346 9.62 -6.98 19.57
N ASP A 347 9.29 -6.01 18.73
CA ASP A 347 10.20 -5.16 17.97
C ASP A 347 9.64 -3.75 17.87
N VAL A 348 10.52 -2.77 17.73
CA VAL A 348 10.16 -1.37 17.50
C VAL A 348 10.90 -0.90 16.25
N ARG A 349 10.18 -0.34 15.30
CA ARG A 349 10.73 0.27 14.09
C ARG A 349 10.51 1.77 14.12
N GLN A 350 11.61 2.51 14.03
CA GLN A 350 11.58 3.95 13.76
C GLN A 350 11.77 4.15 12.27
N LEU A 351 10.69 4.55 11.59
CA LEU A 351 10.69 4.80 10.16
C LEU A 351 10.84 6.30 9.88
N ALA A 352 10.70 6.76 8.66
CA ALA A 352 10.89 8.17 8.32
C ALA A 352 9.81 9.06 8.98
N THR A 353 8.55 8.69 8.86
CA THR A 353 7.39 9.47 9.34
C THR A 353 6.61 8.79 10.46
N THR A 354 6.77 7.47 10.63
CA THR A 354 6.05 6.69 11.62
C THR A 354 6.96 5.91 12.57
N SER A 355 6.39 5.47 13.68
CA SER A 355 6.96 4.45 14.55
C SER A 355 6.04 3.24 14.56
N ALA A 356 6.60 2.03 14.49
CA ALA A 356 5.84 0.79 14.52
C ALA A 356 6.26 -0.08 15.70
N ALA A 357 5.27 -0.53 16.47
CA ALA A 357 5.38 -1.55 17.49
C ALA A 357 4.91 -2.88 16.89
N ILE A 358 5.79 -3.88 16.79
CA ILE A 358 5.49 -5.17 16.16
C ILE A 358 5.72 -6.27 17.20
N ALA A 359 4.84 -7.27 17.25
CA ALA A 359 5.03 -8.41 18.11
C ALA A 359 4.51 -9.71 17.47
N THR A 360 5.17 -10.82 17.81
CA THR A 360 4.70 -12.17 17.49
C THR A 360 4.17 -12.87 18.74
N ALA A 361 3.34 -13.88 18.55
CA ALA A 361 2.83 -14.74 19.61
C ALA A 361 2.30 -16.05 19.02
N PRO A 362 1.98 -17.08 19.84
CA PRO A 362 1.38 -18.33 19.36
C PRO A 362 0.03 -18.13 18.63
N ASP A 363 -0.67 -17.03 18.87
CA ASP A 363 -1.92 -16.66 18.23
C ASP A 363 -2.03 -15.14 18.02
N VAL A 364 -2.93 -14.73 17.12
CA VAL A 364 -3.14 -13.32 16.75
C VAL A 364 -3.62 -12.47 17.93
N VAL A 365 -4.47 -13.01 18.81
CA VAL A 365 -5.03 -12.26 19.94
C VAL A 365 -3.91 -11.81 20.87
N ARG A 366 -3.00 -12.74 21.20
CA ARG A 366 -1.83 -12.43 22.03
C ARG A 366 -0.83 -11.54 21.31
N ALA A 367 -0.65 -11.70 19.98
CA ALA A 367 0.22 -10.83 19.21
C ALA A 367 -0.29 -9.38 19.25
N ARG A 368 -1.59 -9.17 19.09
CA ARG A 368 -2.24 -7.86 19.18
C ARG A 368 -2.10 -7.24 20.58
N ASP A 369 -2.32 -8.03 21.65
CA ASP A 369 -2.10 -7.56 23.03
C ASP A 369 -0.65 -7.10 23.24
N ARG A 370 0.34 -7.89 22.80
CA ARG A 370 1.75 -7.52 22.90
C ARG A 370 2.07 -6.24 22.12
N ALA A 371 1.65 -6.16 20.85
CA ALA A 371 1.85 -4.97 20.02
C ALA A 371 1.20 -3.72 20.63
N HIS A 372 0.01 -3.88 21.25
CA HIS A 372 -0.66 -2.79 21.96
C HIS A 372 0.17 -2.31 23.16
N ARG A 373 0.69 -3.22 23.98
CA ARG A 373 1.53 -2.87 25.14
C ARG A 373 2.81 -2.16 24.71
N VAL A 374 3.49 -2.62 23.68
CA VAL A 374 4.68 -1.97 23.12
C VAL A 374 4.32 -0.57 22.60
N SER A 375 3.22 -0.47 21.84
CA SER A 375 2.74 0.79 21.27
C SER A 375 2.39 1.82 22.36
N ALA A 376 1.79 1.38 23.47
CA ALA A 376 1.47 2.25 24.60
C ALA A 376 2.72 2.90 25.21
N VAL A 377 3.83 2.19 25.24
CA VAL A 377 5.12 2.75 25.73
C VAL A 377 5.74 3.67 24.68
N VAL A 378 5.75 3.26 23.41
CA VAL A 378 6.41 3.99 22.31
C VAL A 378 5.70 5.30 21.97
N HIS A 379 4.37 5.29 21.93
CA HIS A 379 3.57 6.46 21.54
C HIS A 379 3.04 7.27 22.75
N GLY A 380 3.26 6.76 23.96
CA GLY A 380 2.66 7.30 25.18
C GLY A 380 1.21 6.85 25.35
N HIS A 381 0.70 6.94 26.59
CA HIS A 381 -0.73 6.81 26.82
C HIS A 381 -1.37 8.06 26.21
N GLY A 382 -2.13 7.90 25.13
CA GLY A 382 -2.91 9.00 24.58
C GLY A 382 -3.76 9.60 25.69
N SER A 383 -3.42 10.81 26.11
CA SER A 383 -4.18 11.65 27.04
C SER A 383 -5.45 12.11 26.40
#